data_edce00adaa1a821ef8a2a8a7e0b45e83
#
_entry.id   edce00adaa1a821ef8a2a8a7e0b45e83
#
_cell.length_a   1.000
_cell.length_b   1.000
_cell.length_c   1.000
_cell.angle_alpha   90.00
_cell.angle_beta   90.00
_cell.angle_gamma   90.00
#
_symmetry.space_group_name_H-M   'P 1'
#
loop_
_entity.id
_entity.type
_entity.pdbx_description
1 polymer ?
#
loop_
_entity_poly.entity_id
_entity_poly.type
_entity_poly.pdbx_seq_one_letter_code
_entity_poly.pdbx_strand_id
1 'polypeptide(L)'
;MPSQLAYLAGVFDGEGSFGMWSKGKKKGKEFRASIEMCDGDVIFKFLSHFKMGSITIRVPKNKKHKVTYHWRVNHDKGKQIVREMLPFLSKRRQAKFHGILSGLDK
;
A
#
# COMPACT_ATOMS: atom_id res chain seq x y z
N MET A 1 12.06 19.01 -10.53
CA MET A 1 11.21 18.75 -9.38
C MET A 1 10.77 17.30 -9.38
N PRO A 2 10.97 16.56 -8.29
CA PRO A 2 10.40 15.22 -8.23
C PRO A 2 8.88 15.32 -8.21
N SER A 3 8.23 14.43 -8.94
CA SER A 3 6.77 14.40 -8.97
C SER A 3 6.21 13.93 -7.62
N GLN A 4 4.96 14.26 -7.36
CA GLN A 4 4.25 13.74 -6.19
C GLN A 4 4.25 12.20 -6.22
N LEU A 5 4.08 11.62 -7.40
CA LEU A 5 4.11 10.16 -7.56
C LEU A 5 5.45 9.57 -7.12
N ALA A 6 6.57 10.17 -7.55
CA ALA A 6 7.90 9.69 -7.17
C ALA A 6 8.11 9.77 -5.66
N TYR A 7 7.66 10.87 -5.04
CA TYR A 7 7.75 11.05 -3.60
C TYR A 7 6.96 9.95 -2.86
N LEU A 8 5.70 9.75 -3.24
CA LEU A 8 4.84 8.76 -2.59
C LEU A 8 5.37 7.35 -2.81
N ALA A 9 5.87 7.05 -4.00
CA ALA A 9 6.45 5.75 -4.29
C ALA A 9 7.68 5.48 -3.42
N GLY A 10 8.51 6.50 -3.18
CA GLY A 10 9.66 6.37 -2.28
C GLY A 10 9.25 6.08 -0.85
N VAL A 11 8.23 6.78 -0.35
CA VAL A 11 7.68 6.51 0.98
C VAL A 11 7.11 5.10 1.04
N PHE A 12 6.36 4.70 0.03
CA PHE A 12 5.77 3.35 -0.04
C PHE A 12 6.86 2.28 -0.10
N ASP A 13 7.94 2.52 -0.82
CA ASP A 13 9.05 1.57 -0.91
C ASP A 13 9.68 1.30 0.46
N GLY A 14 9.74 2.31 1.33
CA GLY A 14 10.30 2.16 2.66
C GLY A 14 9.33 1.63 3.70
N GLU A 15 8.07 2.04 3.64
CA GLU A 15 7.11 1.80 4.72
C GLU A 15 5.89 0.99 4.30
N GLY A 16 5.58 0.90 3.02
CA GLY A 16 4.38 0.23 2.54
C GLY A 16 4.58 -1.25 2.30
N SER A 17 3.48 -1.92 2.00
CA SER A 17 3.51 -3.34 1.64
C SER A 17 2.40 -3.64 0.64
N PHE A 18 2.60 -4.71 -0.14
CA PHE A 18 1.56 -5.23 -1.01
C PHE A 18 1.71 -6.75 -1.11
N GLY A 19 0.64 -7.41 -1.45
CA GLY A 19 0.66 -8.86 -1.56
C GLY A 19 -0.74 -9.43 -1.74
N MET A 20 -0.82 -10.76 -1.62
CA MET A 20 -2.09 -11.48 -1.71
C MET A 20 -2.52 -11.88 -0.31
N TRP A 21 -3.73 -11.53 0.06
CA TRP A 21 -4.31 -11.86 1.36
C TRP A 21 -5.47 -12.83 1.19
N SER A 22 -5.55 -13.79 2.10
CA SER A 22 -6.66 -14.75 2.12
C SER A 22 -7.95 -14.07 2.56
N LYS A 23 -9.04 -14.33 1.81
CA LYS A 23 -10.38 -13.85 2.16
C LYS A 23 -11.14 -14.84 3.04
N GLY A 24 -10.50 -15.96 3.41
CA GLY A 24 -11.14 -17.07 4.12
C GLY A 24 -11.04 -18.35 3.32
N LYS A 25 -11.44 -19.48 3.94
CA LYS A 25 -11.16 -20.82 3.40
C LYS A 25 -11.68 -21.08 1.98
N LYS A 26 -12.79 -20.47 1.58
CA LYS A 26 -13.43 -20.74 0.28
C LYS A 26 -13.51 -19.54 -0.64
N LYS A 27 -12.97 -18.38 -0.22
CA LYS A 27 -13.14 -17.13 -0.96
C LYS A 27 -11.91 -16.71 -1.76
N GLY A 28 -10.84 -17.53 -1.72
CA GLY A 28 -9.62 -17.23 -2.46
C GLY A 28 -8.80 -16.12 -1.82
N LYS A 29 -7.95 -15.53 -2.64
CA LYS A 29 -7.06 -14.45 -2.20
C LYS A 29 -7.39 -13.16 -2.93
N GLU A 30 -7.07 -12.04 -2.28
CA GLU A 30 -7.20 -10.73 -2.93
C GLU A 30 -5.90 -9.96 -2.80
N PHE A 31 -5.62 -9.13 -3.79
CA PHE A 31 -4.47 -8.24 -3.77
C PHE A 31 -4.77 -7.06 -2.84
N ARG A 32 -3.78 -6.68 -2.05
CA ARG A 32 -3.85 -5.49 -1.19
C ARG A 32 -2.54 -4.73 -1.26
N ALA A 33 -2.67 -3.40 -1.34
CA ALA A 33 -1.55 -2.49 -1.14
C ALA A 33 -1.91 -1.61 0.06
N SER A 34 -0.96 -1.42 0.98
CA SER A 34 -1.24 -0.65 2.18
C SER A 34 0.00 0.00 2.74
N ILE A 35 -0.21 1.05 3.53
CA ILE A 35 0.84 1.70 4.27
C ILE A 35 0.25 2.26 5.57
N GLU A 36 0.97 2.11 6.66
CA GLU A 36 0.54 2.62 7.96
C GLU A 36 1.67 3.45 8.57
N MET A 37 1.34 4.66 9.01
CA MET A 37 2.31 5.58 9.58
C MET A 37 1.64 6.46 10.65
N CYS A 38 2.47 7.02 11.53
CA CYS A 38 2.02 8.05 12.47
C CYS A 38 1.84 9.41 11.78
N ASP A 39 2.47 9.60 10.62
CA ASP A 39 2.42 10.84 9.87
C ASP A 39 1.16 10.90 9.00
N GLY A 40 0.03 11.27 9.62
CA GLY A 40 -1.25 11.28 8.93
C GLY A 40 -1.26 12.16 7.69
N ASP A 41 -0.54 13.27 7.72
CA ASP A 41 -0.43 14.17 6.56
C ASP A 41 0.13 13.44 5.33
N VAL A 42 1.13 12.56 5.53
CA VAL A 42 1.70 11.77 4.44
C VAL A 42 0.68 10.75 3.94
N ILE A 43 -0.01 10.08 4.86
CA ILE A 43 -1.03 9.09 4.50
C ILE A 43 -2.16 9.71 3.68
N PHE A 44 -2.63 10.90 4.08
CA PHE A 44 -3.68 11.59 3.32
C PHE A 44 -3.22 12.03 1.93
N LYS A 45 -1.90 12.21 1.72
CA LYS A 45 -1.36 12.49 0.38
C LYS A 45 -1.57 11.31 -0.58
N PHE A 46 -1.47 10.08 -0.07
CA PHE A 46 -1.76 8.90 -0.89
C PHE A 46 -3.21 8.90 -1.38
N LEU A 47 -4.15 9.14 -0.46
CA LEU A 47 -5.56 9.18 -0.84
C LEU A 47 -5.84 10.33 -1.81
N SER A 48 -5.27 11.50 -1.54
CA SER A 48 -5.47 12.69 -2.38
C SER A 48 -4.91 12.51 -3.78
N HIS A 49 -3.74 11.89 -3.90
CA HIS A 49 -3.10 11.69 -5.19
C HIS A 49 -3.78 10.62 -6.03
N PHE A 50 -4.00 9.45 -5.43
CA PHE A 50 -4.53 8.30 -6.17
C PHE A 50 -6.06 8.30 -6.24
N LYS A 51 -6.72 8.98 -5.30
CA LYS A 51 -8.19 9.06 -5.22
C LYS A 51 -8.87 7.70 -5.13
N MET A 52 -8.18 6.74 -4.52
CA MET A 52 -8.64 5.38 -4.32
C MET A 52 -8.25 4.90 -2.94
N GLY A 53 -9.00 3.93 -2.43
CA GLY A 53 -8.69 3.30 -1.16
C GLY A 53 -9.40 3.95 0.00
N SER A 54 -9.08 3.45 1.19
CA SER A 54 -9.69 3.92 2.43
C SER A 54 -8.63 4.14 3.48
N ILE A 55 -8.91 5.06 4.40
CA ILE A 55 -8.03 5.33 5.52
C ILE A 55 -8.74 4.93 6.81
N THR A 56 -8.04 4.14 7.63
CA THR A 56 -8.46 3.80 8.98
C THR A 56 -7.53 4.49 9.95
N ILE A 57 -8.10 5.17 10.93
CA ILE A 57 -7.33 5.83 11.99
C ILE A 57 -7.40 4.94 13.21
N ARG A 58 -6.23 4.51 13.69
CA ARG A 58 -6.13 3.64 14.86
C ARG A 58 -5.67 4.42 16.06
N VAL A 59 -6.56 4.54 17.06
CA VAL A 59 -6.25 5.21 18.30
C VAL A 59 -5.96 4.12 19.34
N PRO A 60 -4.72 4.04 19.84
CA PRO A 60 -4.38 2.99 20.79
C PRO A 60 -5.03 3.23 22.15
N LYS A 61 -5.36 2.14 22.87
CA LYS A 61 -5.91 2.22 24.21
C LYS A 61 -4.90 2.74 25.23
N ASN A 62 -3.63 2.46 24.97
CA ASN A 62 -2.53 2.90 25.85
C ASN A 62 -1.99 4.24 25.35
N LYS A 63 -2.03 5.26 26.25
CA LYS A 63 -1.57 6.61 25.90
C LYS A 63 -0.10 6.71 25.53
N LYS A 64 0.69 5.66 25.81
CA LYS A 64 2.11 5.62 25.43
C LYS A 64 2.32 5.36 23.95
N HIS A 65 1.32 4.85 23.25
CA HIS A 65 1.39 4.58 21.81
C HIS A 65 0.79 5.71 21.02
N LYS A 66 1.32 5.94 19.83
CA LYS A 66 0.84 7.01 18.96
C LYS A 66 -0.33 6.57 18.11
N VAL A 67 -1.17 7.52 17.74
CA VAL A 67 -2.21 7.31 16.73
C VAL A 67 -1.54 6.97 15.41
N THR A 68 -2.06 5.98 14.69
CA THR A 68 -1.56 5.62 13.36
C THR A 68 -2.65 5.78 12.32
N TYR A 69 -2.24 6.04 11.09
CA TYR A 69 -3.11 6.21 9.95
C TYR A 69 -2.77 5.12 8.95
N HIS A 70 -3.79 4.37 8.50
CA HIS A 70 -3.61 3.21 7.63
C HIS A 70 -4.41 3.40 6.35
N TRP A 71 -3.71 3.49 5.21
CA TRP A 71 -4.34 3.57 3.89
C TRP A 71 -4.23 2.21 3.23
N ARG A 72 -5.34 1.74 2.63
CA ARG A 72 -5.40 0.43 2.00
C ARG A 72 -6.19 0.49 0.71
N VAL A 73 -5.69 -0.19 -0.31
CA VAL A 73 -6.36 -0.31 -1.60
C VAL A 73 -6.35 -1.78 -2.00
N ASN A 74 -7.51 -2.31 -2.35
CA ASN A 74 -7.68 -3.73 -2.63
C ASN A 74 -7.92 -4.00 -4.11
N HIS A 75 -7.71 -5.26 -4.51
CA HIS A 75 -8.04 -5.77 -5.84
C HIS A 75 -7.33 -5.03 -6.97
N ASP A 76 -8.02 -4.84 -8.10
CA ASP A 76 -7.44 -4.24 -9.30
C ASP A 76 -6.98 -2.80 -9.09
N LYS A 77 -7.68 -2.05 -8.24
CA LYS A 77 -7.26 -0.69 -7.91
C LYS A 77 -5.92 -0.67 -7.19
N GLY A 78 -5.71 -1.63 -6.27
CA GLY A 78 -4.42 -1.79 -5.60
C GLY A 78 -3.32 -2.12 -6.59
N LYS A 79 -3.58 -3.04 -7.51
CA LYS A 79 -2.61 -3.39 -8.57
C LYS A 79 -2.29 -2.18 -9.45
N GLN A 80 -3.29 -1.40 -9.81
CA GLN A 80 -3.10 -0.20 -10.62
C GLN A 80 -2.16 0.79 -9.93
N ILE A 81 -2.37 1.03 -8.64
CA ILE A 81 -1.56 1.96 -7.87
C ILE A 81 -0.12 1.47 -7.77
N VAL A 82 0.10 0.19 -7.47
CA VAL A 82 1.45 -0.38 -7.41
C VAL A 82 2.11 -0.29 -8.78
N ARG A 83 1.35 -0.55 -9.85
CA ARG A 83 1.87 -0.45 -11.22
C ARG A 83 2.35 0.96 -11.54
N GLU A 84 1.63 1.98 -11.09
CA GLU A 84 2.01 3.38 -11.30
C GLU A 84 3.29 3.73 -10.52
N MET A 85 3.46 3.17 -9.32
CA MET A 85 4.64 3.42 -8.50
C MET A 85 5.84 2.57 -8.90
N LEU A 86 5.61 1.50 -9.67
CA LEU A 86 6.59 0.44 -9.91
C LEU A 86 7.96 0.93 -10.36
N PRO A 87 8.09 1.89 -11.31
CA PRO A 87 9.42 2.34 -11.75
C PRO A 87 10.25 2.97 -10.63
N PHE A 88 9.62 3.41 -9.56
CA PHE A 88 10.29 4.05 -8.43
C PHE A 88 10.52 3.12 -7.24
N LEU A 89 10.05 1.88 -7.33
CA LEU A 89 10.21 0.91 -6.25
C LEU A 89 11.53 0.17 -6.39
N SER A 90 12.00 -0.42 -5.30
CA SER A 90 13.20 -1.24 -5.32
C SER A 90 13.02 -2.46 -6.23
N LYS A 91 14.13 -2.99 -6.74
CA LYS A 91 14.10 -4.16 -7.62
C LYS A 91 13.46 -5.37 -6.97
N ARG A 92 13.64 -5.52 -5.66
CA ARG A 92 13.03 -6.60 -4.89
C ARG A 92 11.51 -6.52 -4.95
N ARG A 93 10.96 -5.33 -4.81
CA ARG A 93 9.51 -5.12 -4.85
C ARG A 93 8.97 -5.24 -6.27
N GLN A 94 9.73 -4.78 -7.26
CA GLN A 94 9.35 -4.96 -8.67
C GLN A 94 9.23 -6.45 -9.00
N ALA A 95 10.22 -7.24 -8.59
CA ALA A 95 10.20 -8.69 -8.83
C ALA A 95 9.02 -9.36 -8.13
N LYS A 96 8.73 -8.95 -6.89
CA LYS A 96 7.58 -9.47 -6.16
C LYS A 96 6.26 -9.20 -6.90
N PHE A 97 6.09 -7.97 -7.40
CA PHE A 97 4.87 -7.59 -8.11
C PHE A 97 4.70 -8.39 -9.40
N HIS A 98 5.79 -8.55 -10.17
CA HIS A 98 5.74 -9.37 -11.38
C HIS A 98 5.41 -10.83 -11.07
N GLY A 99 5.93 -11.35 -9.97
CA GLY A 99 5.59 -12.70 -9.52
C GLY A 99 4.12 -12.86 -9.20
N ILE A 100 3.53 -11.86 -8.54
CA ILE A 100 2.10 -11.86 -8.23
C ILE A 100 1.27 -11.85 -9.51
N LEU A 101 1.62 -10.97 -10.47
CA LEU A 101 0.89 -10.87 -11.73
C LEU A 101 0.98 -12.15 -12.56
N SER A 102 2.08 -12.88 -12.44
CA SER A 102 2.29 -14.14 -13.15
C SER A 102 1.63 -15.33 -12.43
N GLY A 103 1.06 -15.13 -11.26
CA GLY A 103 0.48 -16.20 -10.48
C GLY A 103 1.49 -17.11 -9.78
N LEU A 104 2.75 -16.69 -9.70
CA LEU A 104 3.80 -17.47 -9.05
C LEU A 104 3.76 -17.32 -7.52
N ASP A 105 3.25 -16.22 -7.04
CA ASP A 105 3.12 -15.93 -5.62
C ASP A 105 1.69 -16.26 -5.18
N LYS A 106 1.47 -17.49 -4.85
CA LYS A 106 0.13 -17.97 -4.45
C LYS A 106 -0.03 -18.03 -2.94
#